data_e2ec77dd885e1f5de941b574f2f405cd
#
_entry.id   e2ec77dd885e1f5de941b574f2f405cd
#
_cell.length_a   1.000
_cell.length_b   1.000
_cell.length_c   1.000
_cell.angle_alpha   90.00
_cell.angle_beta   90.00
_cell.angle_gamma   90.00
#
_symmetry.space_group_name_H-M   'P 1'
#
loop_
_entity.id
_entity.type
_entity.pdbx_description
1 polymer ?
#
loop_
_entity_poly.entity_id
_entity_poly.type
_entity_poly.pdbx_seq_one_letter_code
_entity_poly.pdbx_strand_id
1 'polypeptide(L)'
;MDGLAERAGLGKGTVFRRFGTRPGIFQALLDDDERAFQEQVLSGPPPLGPGAPPLDRLIAYGRARIDFLIGHREIARAALDGRERIPAGSQTPMSRVHIRFLLGEIRLGAVDLDILSTQLTAALDGPLLLYLSAATVNEEAQQVSERLGRGWEDLVQRVCRPR
;
A
#
# COMPACT_ATOMS: atom_id res chain seq x y z
N MET A 1 -3.94 -24.64 1.43
CA MET A 1 -2.47 -24.88 1.40
C MET A 1 -2.11 -26.02 0.47
N ASP A 2 -2.86 -27.12 0.50
CA ASP A 2 -2.61 -28.28 -0.38
C ASP A 2 -2.67 -27.89 -1.86
N GLY A 3 -3.67 -27.10 -2.27
CA GLY A 3 -3.81 -26.64 -3.66
C GLY A 3 -2.70 -25.68 -4.14
N LEU A 4 -1.99 -24.99 -3.25
CA LEU A 4 -0.89 -24.10 -3.63
C LEU A 4 0.40 -24.89 -3.88
N ALA A 5 0.68 -25.89 -3.05
CA ALA A 5 1.81 -26.80 -3.22
C ALA A 5 1.64 -27.67 -4.48
N GLU A 6 0.42 -28.13 -4.74
CA GLU A 6 0.04 -28.94 -5.90
C GLU A 6 0.21 -28.15 -7.21
N ARG A 7 -0.25 -26.89 -7.27
CA ARG A 7 -0.09 -26.01 -8.45
C ARG A 7 1.36 -25.59 -8.70
N ALA A 8 2.18 -25.54 -7.64
CA ALA A 8 3.60 -25.22 -7.75
C ALA A 8 4.48 -26.46 -8.04
N GLY A 9 3.90 -27.67 -8.08
CA GLY A 9 4.66 -28.91 -8.25
C GLY A 9 5.65 -29.18 -7.11
N LEU A 10 5.43 -28.58 -5.92
CA LEU A 10 6.31 -28.66 -4.76
C LEU A 10 5.63 -29.41 -3.62
N GLY A 11 6.39 -30.21 -2.89
CA GLY A 11 5.89 -30.83 -1.67
C GLY A 11 5.56 -29.79 -0.60
N LYS A 12 4.45 -29.97 0.14
CA LYS A 12 4.00 -29.10 1.25
C LYS A 12 5.13 -28.75 2.24
N GLY A 13 5.96 -29.71 2.56
CA GLY A 13 7.14 -29.54 3.45
C GLY A 13 8.21 -28.63 2.87
N THR A 14 8.37 -28.59 1.55
CA THR A 14 9.35 -27.73 0.88
C THR A 14 8.90 -26.27 0.90
N VAL A 15 7.61 -26.02 0.71
CA VAL A 15 7.02 -24.67 0.80
C VAL A 15 7.16 -24.14 2.22
N PHE A 16 6.79 -24.92 3.24
CA PHE A 16 6.92 -24.51 4.64
C PHE A 16 8.39 -24.29 5.06
N ARG A 17 9.32 -25.12 4.59
CA ARG A 17 10.73 -24.97 4.93
C ARG A 17 11.36 -23.72 4.31
N ARG A 18 10.87 -23.26 3.13
CA ARG A 18 11.37 -22.08 2.43
C ARG A 18 10.75 -20.77 2.94
N PHE A 19 9.48 -20.78 3.31
CA PHE A 19 8.71 -19.58 3.65
C PHE A 19 8.29 -19.52 5.12
N GLY A 20 8.57 -20.58 5.89
CA GLY A 20 8.33 -20.67 7.32
C GLY A 20 6.85 -20.77 7.68
N THR A 21 6.13 -19.67 7.56
CA THR A 21 4.73 -19.56 7.94
C THR A 21 3.82 -19.24 6.75
N ARG A 22 2.51 -19.42 6.91
CA ARG A 22 1.53 -19.01 5.91
C ARG A 22 1.63 -17.51 5.59
N PRO A 23 1.72 -16.59 6.56
CA PRO A 23 2.02 -15.19 6.29
C PRO A 23 3.33 -14.98 5.50
N GLY A 24 4.39 -15.73 5.79
CA GLY A 24 5.65 -15.66 5.06
C GLY A 24 5.52 -16.01 3.57
N ILE A 25 4.64 -16.94 3.21
CA ILE A 25 4.35 -17.24 1.80
C ILE A 25 3.64 -16.06 1.13
N PHE A 26 2.65 -15.48 1.80
CA PHE A 26 1.94 -14.33 1.25
C PHE A 26 2.84 -13.10 1.13
N GLN A 27 3.71 -12.90 2.11
CA GLN A 27 4.72 -11.83 2.03
C GLN A 27 5.63 -12.02 0.81
N ALA A 28 6.16 -13.21 0.59
CA ALA A 28 7.02 -13.49 -0.57
C ALA A 28 6.30 -13.30 -1.92
N LEU A 29 4.99 -13.56 -1.98
CA LEU A 29 4.19 -13.30 -3.19
C LEU A 29 4.01 -11.80 -3.45
N LEU A 30 3.95 -10.99 -2.38
CA LEU A 30 3.81 -9.53 -2.49
C LEU A 30 5.14 -8.82 -2.75
N ASP A 31 6.27 -9.42 -2.36
CA ASP A 31 7.59 -8.78 -2.44
C ASP A 31 8.00 -8.40 -3.86
N ASP A 32 7.64 -9.19 -4.86
CA ASP A 32 7.95 -8.91 -6.25
C ASP A 32 7.07 -7.79 -6.81
N ASP A 33 5.78 -7.81 -6.49
CA ASP A 33 4.83 -6.77 -6.89
C ASP A 33 5.12 -5.44 -6.18
N GLU A 34 5.50 -5.49 -4.90
CA GLU A 34 5.92 -4.32 -4.13
C GLU A 34 7.22 -3.72 -4.72
N ARG A 35 8.17 -4.55 -5.14
CA ARG A 35 9.39 -4.10 -5.82
C ARG A 35 9.07 -3.41 -7.15
N ALA A 36 8.18 -4.01 -7.96
CA ALA A 36 7.74 -3.41 -9.21
C ALA A 36 7.02 -2.08 -8.98
N PHE A 37 6.18 -1.99 -7.95
CA PHE A 37 5.54 -0.73 -7.55
C PHE A 37 6.57 0.34 -7.17
N GLN A 38 7.55 -0.02 -6.33
CA GLN A 38 8.62 0.91 -5.93
C GLN A 38 9.45 1.39 -7.11
N GLU A 39 9.73 0.52 -8.08
CA GLU A 39 10.44 0.89 -9.30
C GLU A 39 9.66 1.91 -10.13
N GLN A 40 8.34 1.74 -10.25
CA GLN A 40 7.48 2.73 -10.91
C GLN A 40 7.48 4.10 -10.20
N VAL A 41 7.47 4.10 -8.86
CA VAL A 41 7.53 5.32 -8.05
C VAL A 41 8.86 6.05 -8.21
N LEU A 42 9.97 5.32 -8.30
CA LEU A 42 11.33 5.89 -8.33
C LEU A 42 11.79 6.27 -9.74
N SER A 43 11.40 5.52 -10.76
CA SER A 43 11.94 5.65 -12.13
C SER A 43 10.91 5.50 -13.24
N GLY A 44 9.63 5.29 -12.90
CA GLY A 44 8.54 5.18 -13.87
C GLY A 44 8.14 6.53 -14.48
N PRO A 45 7.14 6.52 -15.38
CA PRO A 45 6.65 7.74 -16.02
C PRO A 45 5.87 8.64 -15.05
N PRO A 46 5.80 9.96 -15.31
CA PRO A 46 4.91 10.86 -14.59
C PRO A 46 3.42 10.46 -14.80
N PRO A 47 2.51 10.76 -13.86
CA PRO A 47 2.77 11.56 -12.66
C PRO A 47 3.28 10.76 -11.45
N LEU A 48 3.32 9.41 -11.49
CA LEU A 48 3.76 8.59 -10.36
C LEU A 48 5.29 8.69 -10.17
N GLY A 49 6.03 8.55 -11.25
CA GLY A 49 7.48 8.71 -11.26
C GLY A 49 7.94 10.16 -11.30
N PRO A 50 9.27 10.37 -11.45
CA PRO A 50 9.87 11.70 -11.55
C PRO A 50 9.37 12.51 -12.74
N GLY A 51 9.44 13.85 -12.63
CA GLY A 51 9.13 14.78 -13.74
C GLY A 51 7.78 15.49 -13.64
N ALA A 52 6.88 15.08 -12.74
CA ALA A 52 5.66 15.81 -12.43
C ALA A 52 5.85 16.72 -11.19
N PRO A 53 4.97 17.74 -10.99
CA PRO A 53 4.94 18.54 -9.77
C PRO A 53 4.79 17.67 -8.52
N PRO A 54 5.42 18.02 -7.39
CA PRO A 54 5.41 17.19 -6.19
C PRO A 54 4.00 16.87 -5.65
N LEU A 55 3.06 17.81 -5.78
CA LEU A 55 1.67 17.60 -5.39
C LEU A 55 0.99 16.54 -6.26
N ASP A 56 1.18 16.61 -7.57
CA ASP A 56 0.61 15.64 -8.51
C ASP A 56 1.19 14.24 -8.28
N ARG A 57 2.49 14.17 -8.01
CA ARG A 57 3.17 12.93 -7.63
C ARG A 57 2.60 12.34 -6.33
N LEU A 58 2.35 13.19 -5.33
CA LEU A 58 1.79 12.74 -4.05
C LEU A 58 0.36 12.20 -4.22
N ILE A 59 -0.46 12.84 -5.05
CA ILE A 59 -1.80 12.38 -5.39
C ILE A 59 -1.72 11.03 -6.12
N ALA A 60 -0.89 10.96 -7.18
CA ALA A 60 -0.71 9.75 -7.96
C ALA A 60 -0.17 8.58 -7.14
N TYR A 61 0.78 8.85 -6.23
CA TYR A 61 1.32 7.85 -5.31
C TYR A 61 0.23 7.20 -4.47
N GLY A 62 -0.61 7.98 -3.80
CA GLY A 62 -1.65 7.43 -2.94
C GLY A 62 -2.71 6.68 -3.72
N ARG A 63 -3.10 7.14 -4.92
CA ARG A 63 -4.02 6.42 -5.81
C ARG A 63 -3.43 5.06 -6.22
N ALA A 64 -2.21 5.04 -6.71
CA ALA A 64 -1.53 3.82 -7.11
C ALA A 64 -1.31 2.85 -5.92
N ARG A 65 -1.03 3.38 -4.73
CA ARG A 65 -0.93 2.58 -3.50
C ARG A 65 -2.26 1.95 -3.10
N ILE A 66 -3.36 2.69 -3.19
CA ILE A 66 -4.71 2.18 -2.92
C ILE A 66 -5.06 1.07 -3.92
N ASP A 67 -4.82 1.28 -5.22
CA ASP A 67 -5.06 0.26 -6.26
C ASP A 67 -4.24 -1.00 -5.99
N PHE A 68 -2.98 -0.85 -5.63
CA PHE A 68 -2.11 -1.95 -5.24
C PHE A 68 -2.68 -2.74 -4.05
N LEU A 69 -3.05 -2.05 -2.98
CA LEU A 69 -3.56 -2.69 -1.76
C LEU A 69 -4.92 -3.39 -2.01
N ILE A 70 -5.82 -2.76 -2.75
CA ILE A 70 -7.12 -3.35 -3.10
C ILE A 70 -6.94 -4.54 -4.06
N GLY A 71 -6.03 -4.45 -5.02
CA GLY A 71 -5.71 -5.55 -5.92
C GLY A 71 -5.19 -6.81 -5.18
N HIS A 72 -4.48 -6.61 -4.08
CA HIS A 72 -3.92 -7.69 -3.26
C HIS A 72 -4.79 -8.07 -2.04
N ARG A 73 -6.03 -7.57 -1.96
CA ARG A 73 -6.91 -7.75 -0.79
C ARG A 73 -7.13 -9.21 -0.38
N GLU A 74 -7.23 -10.12 -1.34
CA GLU A 74 -7.45 -11.54 -1.05
C GLU A 74 -6.22 -12.17 -0.36
N ILE A 75 -5.02 -11.76 -0.78
CA ILE A 75 -3.77 -12.17 -0.14
C ILE A 75 -3.70 -11.60 1.28
N ALA A 76 -4.04 -10.31 1.45
CA ALA A 76 -4.07 -9.65 2.74
C ALA A 76 -5.10 -10.31 3.69
N ARG A 77 -6.32 -10.62 3.21
CA ARG A 77 -7.33 -11.35 3.98
C ARG A 77 -6.83 -12.73 4.42
N ALA A 78 -6.25 -13.49 3.50
CA ALA A 78 -5.72 -14.81 3.80
C ALA A 78 -4.57 -14.78 4.81
N ALA A 79 -3.82 -13.67 4.88
CA ALA A 79 -2.81 -13.45 5.91
C ALA A 79 -3.43 -13.10 7.28
N LEU A 80 -4.54 -12.36 7.32
CA LEU A 80 -5.26 -11.99 8.54
C LEU A 80 -5.96 -13.18 9.22
N ASP A 81 -6.51 -14.11 8.44
CA ASP A 81 -7.21 -15.29 8.97
C ASP A 81 -6.32 -16.21 9.81
N GLY A 82 -5.02 -16.01 9.84
CA GLY A 82 -4.03 -16.82 10.54
C GLY A 82 -3.77 -16.45 11.99
N ARG A 83 -4.63 -15.77 12.73
CA ARG A 83 -4.44 -15.38 14.15
C ARG A 83 -3.11 -14.69 14.51
N GLU A 84 -2.19 -14.55 13.57
CA GLU A 84 -0.96 -13.78 13.76
C GLU A 84 -1.24 -12.33 13.39
N ARG A 85 -0.86 -11.43 14.30
CA ARG A 85 -0.94 -9.99 14.02
C ARG A 85 -0.07 -9.70 12.80
N ILE A 86 -0.61 -9.02 11.79
CA ILE A 86 0.24 -8.40 10.77
C ILE A 86 1.22 -7.52 11.55
N PRO A 87 2.54 -7.73 11.40
CA PRO A 87 3.50 -6.84 12.04
C PRO A 87 3.20 -5.41 11.56
N ALA A 88 2.75 -4.58 12.50
CA ALA A 88 2.58 -3.17 12.19
C ALA A 88 3.94 -2.64 11.71
N GLY A 89 4.04 -2.26 10.45
CA GLY A 89 5.22 -1.58 9.92
C GLY A 89 6.14 -2.36 8.99
N SER A 90 5.81 -3.58 8.55
CA SER A 90 6.69 -4.28 7.60
C SER A 90 6.80 -3.64 6.22
N GLN A 91 5.88 -2.74 5.85
CA GLN A 91 5.87 -2.07 4.54
C GLN A 91 5.82 -0.53 4.63
N THR A 92 5.71 0.01 5.80
CA THR A 92 5.52 1.43 6.07
C THR A 92 6.74 2.33 5.84
N PRO A 93 8.01 1.88 5.99
CA PRO A 93 9.15 2.78 5.87
C PRO A 93 9.22 3.50 4.53
N MET A 94 8.99 2.79 3.42
CA MET A 94 9.13 3.37 2.08
C MET A 94 8.03 4.40 1.79
N SER A 95 6.77 4.09 2.09
CA SER A 95 5.65 5.02 1.91
C SER A 95 5.86 6.31 2.69
N ARG A 96 6.22 6.21 3.97
CA ARG A 96 6.47 7.38 4.81
C ARG A 96 7.64 8.22 4.30
N VAL A 97 8.74 7.59 3.91
CA VAL A 97 9.92 8.28 3.39
C VAL A 97 9.59 9.01 2.09
N HIS A 98 8.86 8.36 1.18
CA HIS A 98 8.48 8.95 -0.10
C HIS A 98 7.50 10.12 0.08
N ILE A 99 6.46 9.95 0.90
CA ILE A 99 5.50 11.01 1.22
C ILE A 99 6.23 12.20 1.87
N ARG A 100 7.10 11.95 2.85
CA ARG A 100 7.90 12.99 3.50
C ARG A 100 8.76 13.77 2.51
N PHE A 101 9.42 13.07 1.58
CA PHE A 101 10.20 13.69 0.52
C PHE A 101 9.34 14.63 -0.33
N LEU A 102 8.20 14.17 -0.82
CA LEU A 102 7.30 14.98 -1.65
C LEU A 102 6.72 16.18 -0.89
N LEU A 103 6.35 16.01 0.38
CA LEU A 103 5.89 17.13 1.22
C LEU A 103 6.98 18.19 1.40
N GLY A 104 8.25 17.81 1.51
CA GLY A 104 9.36 18.72 1.56
C GLY A 104 9.51 19.57 0.29
N GLU A 105 9.26 18.97 -0.87
CA GLU A 105 9.30 19.66 -2.16
C GLU A 105 8.10 20.62 -2.37
N ILE A 106 6.94 20.35 -1.72
CA ILE A 106 5.74 21.21 -1.80
C ILE A 106 5.90 22.51 -1.00
N ARG A 107 6.85 22.59 -0.05
CA ARG A 107 7.14 23.80 0.77
C ARG A 107 5.93 24.31 1.54
N LEU A 108 5.38 23.49 2.41
CA LEU A 108 4.16 23.78 3.18
C LEU A 108 4.32 24.82 4.31
N GLY A 109 5.49 25.45 4.45
CA GLY A 109 5.76 26.38 5.55
C GLY A 109 6.10 25.67 6.86
N ALA A 110 5.70 26.23 8.00
CA ALA A 110 6.02 25.70 9.34
C ALA A 110 5.14 24.49 9.69
N VAL A 111 5.40 23.34 9.09
CA VAL A 111 4.70 22.08 9.33
C VAL A 111 5.70 21.00 9.73
N ASP A 112 5.34 20.19 10.73
CA ASP A 112 6.11 19.00 11.10
C ASP A 112 5.90 17.91 10.01
N LEU A 113 6.88 17.80 9.11
CA LEU A 113 6.82 16.86 7.98
C LEU A 113 6.90 15.40 8.42
N ASP A 114 7.52 15.09 9.56
CA ASP A 114 7.61 13.73 10.08
C ASP A 114 6.26 13.26 10.61
N ILE A 115 5.57 14.12 11.35
CA ILE A 115 4.22 13.83 11.83
C ILE A 115 3.23 13.79 10.68
N LEU A 116 3.26 14.77 9.77
CA LEU A 116 2.35 14.81 8.64
C LEU A 116 2.51 13.61 7.71
N SER A 117 3.75 13.21 7.40
CA SER A 117 4.00 12.01 6.58
C SER A 117 3.51 10.73 7.26
N THR A 118 3.64 10.63 8.57
CA THR A 118 3.11 9.51 9.35
C THR A 118 1.58 9.48 9.29
N GLN A 119 0.91 10.62 9.46
CA GLN A 119 -0.56 10.72 9.37
C GLN A 119 -1.07 10.38 7.98
N LEU A 120 -0.44 10.88 6.93
CA LEU A 120 -0.81 10.57 5.55
C LEU A 120 -0.57 9.09 5.21
N THR A 121 0.50 8.49 5.71
CA THR A 121 0.73 7.05 5.55
C THR A 121 -0.38 6.25 6.24
N ALA A 122 -0.76 6.62 7.46
CA ALA A 122 -1.87 5.97 8.17
C ALA A 122 -3.22 6.15 7.45
N ALA A 123 -3.43 7.28 6.76
CA ALA A 123 -4.62 7.50 5.95
C ALA A 123 -4.69 6.59 4.70
N LEU A 124 -3.58 6.09 4.19
CA LEU A 124 -3.57 5.07 3.13
C LEU A 124 -3.86 3.66 3.68
N ASP A 125 -3.25 3.31 4.80
CA ASP A 125 -3.36 1.95 5.36
C ASP A 125 -4.67 1.74 6.15
N GLY A 126 -5.15 2.76 6.87
CA GLY A 126 -6.31 2.67 7.75
C GLY A 126 -7.60 2.27 7.03
N PRO A 127 -8.02 2.92 5.94
CA PRO A 127 -9.22 2.54 5.19
C PRO A 127 -9.16 1.11 4.65
N LEU A 128 -7.99 0.65 4.21
CA LEU A 128 -7.81 -0.72 3.76
C LEU A 128 -8.04 -1.72 4.90
N LEU A 129 -7.45 -1.48 6.06
CA LEU A 129 -7.62 -2.36 7.23
C LEU A 129 -9.09 -2.44 7.66
N LEU A 130 -9.81 -1.31 7.66
CA LEU A 130 -11.24 -1.27 7.94
C LEU A 130 -12.05 -2.04 6.88
N TYR A 131 -11.72 -1.86 5.61
CA TYR A 131 -12.36 -2.59 4.51
C TYR A 131 -12.11 -4.10 4.60
N LEU A 132 -10.89 -4.52 4.89
CA LEU A 132 -10.55 -5.94 5.03
C LEU A 132 -11.20 -6.59 6.23
N SER A 133 -11.43 -5.85 7.33
CA SER A 133 -12.10 -6.34 8.53
C SER A 133 -13.62 -6.41 8.41
N ALA A 134 -14.22 -5.70 7.45
CA ALA A 134 -15.65 -5.74 7.21
C ALA A 134 -16.05 -7.06 6.53
N ALA A 135 -16.81 -7.91 7.22
CA ALA A 135 -17.16 -9.26 6.77
C ALA A 135 -18.09 -9.30 5.52
N THR A 136 -18.67 -8.18 5.13
CA THR A 136 -19.75 -8.13 4.15
C THR A 136 -19.66 -6.89 3.25
N VAL A 137 -18.66 -6.83 2.38
CA VAL A 137 -18.69 -5.77 1.37
C VAL A 137 -18.89 -6.41 0.00
N ASN A 138 -20.12 -6.32 -0.51
CA ASN A 138 -20.50 -6.69 -1.88
C ASN A 138 -20.12 -5.58 -2.89
N GLU A 139 -19.31 -4.60 -2.50
CA GLU A 139 -18.84 -3.57 -3.41
C GLU A 139 -17.74 -4.14 -4.32
N GLU A 140 -17.82 -3.79 -5.60
CA GLU A 140 -16.75 -4.13 -6.53
C GLU A 140 -15.45 -3.44 -6.13
N ALA A 141 -14.33 -4.17 -6.22
CA ALA A 141 -13.02 -3.67 -5.84
C ALA A 141 -12.67 -2.33 -6.51
N GLN A 142 -13.06 -2.19 -7.78
CA GLN A 142 -12.85 -0.99 -8.56
C GLN A 142 -13.56 0.23 -7.97
N GLN A 143 -14.81 0.09 -7.54
CA GLN A 143 -15.57 1.19 -6.93
C GLN A 143 -14.97 1.63 -5.60
N VAL A 144 -14.51 0.66 -4.80
CA VAL A 144 -13.83 0.96 -3.52
C VAL A 144 -12.52 1.71 -3.79
N SER A 145 -11.72 1.25 -4.73
CA SER A 145 -10.46 1.91 -5.10
C SER A 145 -10.68 3.35 -5.58
N GLU A 146 -11.65 3.58 -6.46
CA GLU A 146 -11.99 4.91 -6.95
C GLU A 146 -12.47 5.86 -5.84
N ARG A 147 -13.29 5.38 -4.91
CA ARG A 147 -13.78 6.17 -3.77
C ARG A 147 -12.65 6.55 -2.83
N LEU A 148 -11.79 5.59 -2.47
CA LEU A 148 -10.63 5.84 -1.62
C LEU A 148 -9.62 6.76 -2.31
N GLY A 149 -9.40 6.57 -3.62
CA GLY A 149 -8.51 7.41 -4.41
C GLY A 149 -8.97 8.87 -4.50
N ARG A 150 -10.27 9.11 -4.64
CA ARG A 150 -10.85 10.48 -4.57
C ARG A 150 -10.70 11.08 -3.18
N GLY A 151 -11.00 10.30 -2.12
CA GLY A 151 -10.82 10.76 -0.74
C GLY A 151 -9.37 11.11 -0.41
N TRP A 152 -8.42 10.34 -0.93
CA TRP A 152 -7.00 10.65 -0.81
C TRP A 152 -6.64 11.98 -1.50
N GLU A 153 -7.06 12.17 -2.74
CA GLU A 153 -6.83 13.40 -3.50
C GLU A 153 -7.39 14.62 -2.78
N ASP A 154 -8.64 14.55 -2.32
CA ASP A 154 -9.28 15.60 -1.54
C ASP A 154 -8.51 15.94 -0.26
N LEU A 155 -8.04 14.92 0.46
CA LEU A 155 -7.25 15.08 1.67
C LEU A 155 -5.95 15.81 1.36
N VAL A 156 -5.18 15.31 0.39
CA VAL A 156 -3.87 15.88 0.01
C VAL A 156 -4.02 17.32 -0.48
N GLN A 157 -4.99 17.60 -1.33
CA GLN A 157 -5.24 18.96 -1.83
C GLN A 157 -5.58 19.94 -0.70
N ARG A 158 -6.36 19.51 0.31
CA ARG A 158 -6.71 20.36 1.46
C ARG A 158 -5.52 20.62 2.38
N VAL A 159 -4.72 19.59 2.63
CA VAL A 159 -3.55 19.68 3.52
C VAL A 159 -2.41 20.47 2.87
N CYS A 160 -2.24 20.35 1.56
CA CYS A 160 -1.16 20.98 0.81
C CYS A 160 -1.53 22.35 0.21
N ARG A 161 -2.73 22.90 0.50
CA ARG A 161 -3.06 24.27 0.09
C ARG A 161 -2.15 25.27 0.81
N PRO A 162 -1.48 26.18 0.08
CA PRO A 162 -0.78 27.27 0.71
C PRO A 162 -1.80 28.16 1.45
N ARG A 163 -1.46 28.53 2.68
CA ARG A 163 -2.23 29.52 3.46
C ARG A 163 -1.92 30.93 2.98
#